data_ad0dd350709c00d9b2f3c15759121b8c
#
_entry.id   ad0dd350709c00d9b2f3c15759121b8c
#
_cell.length_a   1.000
_cell.length_b   1.000
_cell.length_c   1.000
_cell.angle_alpha   90.00
_cell.angle_beta   90.00
_cell.angle_gamma   90.00
#
_symmetry.space_group_name_H-M   'P 1'
#
loop_
_entity.id
_entity.type
_entity.pdbx_description
1 polymer ?
#
loop_
_entity_poly.entity_id
_entity_poly.type
_entity_poly.pdbx_seq_one_letter_code
_entity_poly.pdbx_strand_id
1 'polypeptide(L)'
;VITMSNIFDITKFDLYKEDNRREVKKSNGGLPSSLWDTYSAFANCYGGVIILGVAENKDGSWRTTGLKAENQGKLLKEFWDTINNRKKVNINLLTDTDVETFKLNDDMIIVIYVPMARREQKPVYINDDIFNGTFRRNHEGDYHCTKLQVKTMIRDQTDNTMDMSVLDDVPMTDLNYETIQGYRNRHRSLKPAHPFGRLDDFEYLRSIGAAAISNI
;
A
#
# COMPACT_ATOMS: atom_id res chain seq x y z
N VAL A 1 14.03 -1.27 -7.77
CA VAL A 1 13.21 -1.93 -6.74
C VAL A 1 13.90 -1.66 -5.41
N ILE A 2 13.34 -0.77 -4.57
CA ILE A 2 13.82 -0.54 -3.21
C ILE A 2 13.28 -1.71 -2.39
N THR A 3 14.16 -2.62 -1.99
CA THR A 3 13.82 -3.67 -1.03
C THR A 3 13.57 -3.03 0.33
N MET A 4 12.57 -3.48 1.08
CA MET A 4 12.18 -2.93 2.39
C MET A 4 13.34 -2.94 3.39
N SER A 5 14.28 -3.91 3.28
CA SER A 5 15.51 -3.97 4.07
C SER A 5 16.43 -2.74 3.97
N ASN A 6 16.21 -1.84 2.99
CA ASN A 6 16.98 -0.60 2.87
C ASN A 6 16.40 0.57 3.68
N ILE A 7 15.23 0.41 4.34
CA ILE A 7 14.59 1.51 5.08
C ILE A 7 15.16 1.61 6.50
N PHE A 8 15.59 0.49 7.09
CA PHE A 8 16.18 0.43 8.41
C PHE A 8 17.44 -0.44 8.43
N ASP A 9 18.49 0.06 9.04
CA ASP A 9 19.77 -0.61 9.25
C ASP A 9 20.19 -0.35 10.71
N ILE A 10 20.23 -1.39 11.51
CA ILE A 10 20.52 -1.29 12.94
C ILE A 10 21.86 -0.57 13.23
N THR A 11 22.84 -0.69 12.34
CA THR A 11 24.14 -0.05 12.50
C THR A 11 24.09 1.49 12.42
N LYS A 12 22.98 2.01 11.89
CA LYS A 12 22.71 3.45 11.73
C LYS A 12 21.67 3.98 12.71
N PHE A 13 21.36 3.21 13.77
CA PHE A 13 20.30 3.55 14.72
C PHE A 13 20.39 4.99 15.23
N ASP A 14 21.57 5.46 15.60
CA ASP A 14 21.79 6.79 16.15
C ASP A 14 21.64 7.92 15.13
N LEU A 15 21.54 7.60 13.83
CA LEU A 15 21.39 8.58 12.75
C LEU A 15 19.92 8.75 12.32
N TYR A 16 19.04 7.90 12.78
CA TYR A 16 17.63 7.95 12.39
C TYR A 16 16.82 8.93 13.23
N LYS A 17 15.77 9.43 12.59
CA LYS A 17 14.67 10.21 13.17
C LYS A 17 13.37 9.70 12.62
N GLU A 18 12.27 10.02 13.30
CA GLU A 18 10.95 9.79 12.71
C GLU A 18 10.80 10.59 11.42
N ASP A 19 10.11 10.00 10.46
CA ASP A 19 9.81 10.62 9.17
C ASP A 19 8.53 10.00 8.58
N ASN A 20 8.27 10.26 7.30
CA ASN A 20 7.09 9.73 6.61
C ASN A 20 7.11 8.21 6.41
N ARG A 21 8.22 7.52 6.72
CA ARG A 21 8.39 6.06 6.54
C ARG A 21 8.94 5.34 7.77
N ARG A 22 9.28 6.06 8.84
CA ARG A 22 9.81 5.49 10.09
C ARG A 22 9.02 6.02 11.25
N GLU A 23 8.62 5.11 12.13
CA GLU A 23 7.90 5.43 13.35
C GLU A 23 8.45 4.60 14.49
N VAL A 24 8.71 5.22 15.64
CA VAL A 24 9.13 4.52 16.85
C VAL A 24 8.03 4.50 17.90
N LYS A 25 7.93 3.39 18.61
CA LYS A 25 6.90 3.22 19.65
C LYS A 25 7.46 2.53 20.89
N LYS A 26 7.10 3.11 22.04
CA LYS A 26 7.37 2.48 23.34
C LYS A 26 6.50 1.23 23.47
N SER A 27 7.03 0.15 24.00
CA SER A 27 6.30 -1.12 24.15
C SER A 27 6.54 -1.81 25.49
N ASN A 28 6.97 -1.07 26.51
CA ASN A 28 7.28 -1.62 27.84
C ASN A 28 6.04 -2.18 28.58
N GLY A 29 4.85 -1.70 28.23
CA GLY A 29 3.57 -2.13 28.83
C GLY A 29 2.68 -2.98 27.92
N GLY A 30 3.21 -3.49 26.81
CA GLY A 30 2.45 -4.18 25.78
C GLY A 30 2.46 -3.45 24.43
N LEU A 31 1.64 -3.88 23.49
CA LEU A 31 1.50 -3.20 22.21
C LEU A 31 0.76 -1.87 22.36
N PRO A 32 1.34 -0.75 21.89
CA PRO A 32 0.63 0.52 21.91
C PRO A 32 -0.54 0.48 20.92
N SER A 33 -1.70 0.99 21.32
CA SER A 33 -2.91 1.01 20.47
C SER A 33 -2.68 1.75 19.14
N SER A 34 -1.88 2.82 19.15
CA SER A 34 -1.51 3.60 17.97
C SER A 34 -0.61 2.86 16.96
N LEU A 35 -0.14 1.65 17.28
CA LEU A 35 0.56 0.78 16.35
C LEU A 35 -0.29 0.49 15.11
N TRP A 36 -1.58 0.26 15.32
CA TRP A 36 -2.50 -0.15 14.26
C TRP A 36 -2.91 1.03 13.37
N ASP A 37 -2.97 2.24 13.92
CA ASP A 37 -3.16 3.49 13.15
C ASP A 37 -1.99 3.65 12.16
N THR A 38 -0.76 3.48 12.66
CA THR A 38 0.46 3.56 11.85
C THR A 38 0.54 2.44 10.81
N TYR A 39 0.16 1.20 11.19
CA TYR A 39 0.09 0.08 10.24
C TYR A 39 -0.84 0.41 9.07
N SER A 40 -2.07 0.86 9.37
CA SER A 40 -3.03 1.28 8.35
C SER A 40 -2.47 2.41 7.49
N ALA A 41 -1.88 3.44 8.11
CA ALA A 41 -1.35 4.60 7.41
C ALA A 41 -0.20 4.25 6.46
N PHE A 42 0.75 3.42 6.91
CA PHE A 42 1.86 2.95 6.07
C PHE A 42 1.37 2.07 4.92
N ALA A 43 0.49 1.11 5.21
CA ALA A 43 -0.06 0.22 4.19
C ALA A 43 -0.84 0.99 3.10
N ASN A 44 -1.61 1.99 3.48
CA ASN A 44 -2.38 2.80 2.53
C ASN A 44 -1.53 3.79 1.71
N CYS A 45 -0.33 4.17 2.21
CA CYS A 45 0.55 5.14 1.56
C CYS A 45 1.73 4.47 0.85
N TYR A 46 2.91 4.53 1.44
CA TYR A 46 4.18 4.17 0.80
C TYR A 46 4.86 2.96 1.46
N GLY A 47 4.19 2.31 2.40
CA GLY A 47 4.84 1.40 3.32
C GLY A 47 5.76 2.16 4.30
N GLY A 48 6.38 1.43 5.22
CA GLY A 48 7.28 2.01 6.19
C GLY A 48 7.80 1.00 7.20
N VAL A 49 8.46 1.49 8.23
CA VAL A 49 9.02 0.69 9.29
C VAL A 49 8.51 1.19 10.65
N ILE A 50 7.96 0.30 11.45
CA ILE A 50 7.56 0.55 12.82
C ILE A 50 8.58 -0.14 13.73
N ILE A 51 9.13 0.59 14.70
CA ILE A 51 10.16 0.08 15.60
C ILE A 51 9.64 0.13 17.02
N LEU A 52 9.43 -1.05 17.62
CA LEU A 52 8.95 -1.18 19.00
C LEU A 52 10.14 -1.27 19.96
N GLY A 53 9.96 -0.74 21.16
CA GLY A 53 11.01 -0.68 22.18
C GLY A 53 11.90 0.55 22.05
N VAL A 54 11.50 1.52 21.24
CA VAL A 54 12.23 2.77 20.98
C VAL A 54 11.34 3.97 21.27
N ALA A 55 11.94 5.08 21.66
CA ALA A 55 11.29 6.36 21.80
C ALA A 55 12.16 7.47 21.23
N GLU A 56 11.54 8.48 20.66
CA GLU A 56 12.22 9.70 20.22
C GLU A 56 12.38 10.67 21.40
N ASN A 57 13.53 11.30 21.46
CA ASN A 57 13.85 12.37 22.40
C ASN A 57 13.39 13.73 21.83
N LYS A 58 13.44 14.78 22.64
CA LYS A 58 13.07 16.16 22.20
C LYS A 58 13.93 16.73 21.08
N ASP A 59 15.14 16.24 20.92
CA ASP A 59 16.08 16.63 19.85
C ASP A 59 15.94 15.79 18.58
N GLY A 60 14.97 14.84 18.57
CA GLY A 60 14.71 13.92 17.48
C GLY A 60 15.62 12.67 17.49
N SER A 61 16.57 12.55 18.42
CA SER A 61 17.38 11.34 18.54
C SER A 61 16.56 10.18 19.14
N TRP A 62 16.92 8.94 18.80
CA TRP A 62 16.26 7.76 19.33
C TRP A 62 16.97 7.19 20.53
N ARG A 63 16.20 6.55 21.42
CA ARG A 63 16.70 5.77 22.55
C ARG A 63 15.87 4.53 22.76
N THR A 64 16.50 3.48 23.26
CA THR A 64 15.76 2.28 23.69
C THR A 64 14.95 2.57 24.95
N THR A 65 13.89 1.82 25.15
CA THR A 65 12.95 2.03 26.27
C THR A 65 12.92 0.88 27.26
N GLY A 66 13.89 -0.05 27.20
CA GLY A 66 14.06 -1.11 28.18
C GLY A 66 13.20 -2.36 27.91
N LEU A 67 12.84 -2.64 26.65
CA LEU A 67 12.19 -3.90 26.30
C LEU A 67 13.18 -5.06 26.57
N LYS A 68 12.82 -5.96 27.48
CA LYS A 68 13.68 -7.09 27.85
C LYS A 68 13.38 -8.33 27.01
N ALA A 69 14.40 -9.16 26.80
CA ALA A 69 14.32 -10.38 26.00
C ALA A 69 13.21 -11.34 26.47
N GLU A 70 12.96 -11.41 27.78
CA GLU A 70 11.91 -12.24 28.38
C GLU A 70 10.49 -11.81 27.97
N ASN A 71 10.27 -10.53 27.67
CA ASN A 71 8.98 -9.96 27.28
C ASN A 71 8.74 -9.97 25.76
N GLN A 72 9.81 -10.14 24.98
CA GLN A 72 9.77 -10.10 23.52
C GLN A 72 8.83 -11.15 22.94
N GLY A 73 8.91 -12.39 23.37
CA GLY A 73 8.08 -13.49 22.85
C GLY A 73 6.58 -13.26 23.10
N LYS A 74 6.22 -12.71 24.26
CA LYS A 74 4.84 -12.35 24.58
C LYS A 74 4.34 -11.24 23.67
N LEU A 75 5.16 -10.22 23.45
CA LEU A 75 4.82 -9.08 22.61
C LEU A 75 4.65 -9.48 21.15
N LEU A 76 5.52 -10.32 20.62
CA LEU A 76 5.41 -10.88 19.27
C LEU A 76 4.14 -11.71 19.10
N LYS A 77 3.84 -12.56 20.11
CA LYS A 77 2.61 -13.35 20.07
C LYS A 77 1.36 -12.44 20.02
N GLU A 78 1.30 -11.44 20.91
CA GLU A 78 0.21 -10.47 20.93
C GLU A 78 0.07 -9.73 19.60
N PHE A 79 1.19 -9.36 18.98
CA PHE A 79 1.23 -8.72 17.68
C PHE A 79 0.62 -9.60 16.60
N TRP A 80 1.09 -10.85 16.48
CA TRP A 80 0.57 -11.77 15.45
C TRP A 80 -0.87 -12.18 15.70
N ASP A 81 -1.29 -12.37 16.95
CA ASP A 81 -2.68 -12.63 17.30
C ASP A 81 -3.59 -11.47 16.90
N THR A 82 -3.12 -10.23 17.08
CA THR A 82 -3.90 -9.02 16.77
C THR A 82 -3.98 -8.74 15.27
N ILE A 83 -2.87 -8.81 14.53
CA ILE A 83 -2.87 -8.51 13.09
C ILE A 83 -3.66 -9.54 12.28
N ASN A 84 -3.74 -10.78 12.76
CA ASN A 84 -4.54 -11.86 12.15
C ASN A 84 -6.02 -11.84 12.59
N ASN A 85 -6.38 -11.00 13.55
CA ASN A 85 -7.77 -10.81 13.96
C ASN A 85 -8.46 -9.79 13.04
N ARG A 86 -9.28 -10.25 12.10
CA ARG A 86 -9.96 -9.40 11.11
C ARG A 86 -10.87 -8.32 11.70
N LYS A 87 -11.32 -8.47 12.96
CA LYS A 87 -12.05 -7.42 13.67
C LYS A 87 -11.12 -6.30 14.17
N LYS A 88 -9.82 -6.55 14.21
CA LYS A 88 -8.81 -5.56 14.61
C LYS A 88 -8.10 -4.95 13.42
N VAL A 89 -7.66 -5.78 12.47
CA VAL A 89 -7.01 -5.37 11.23
C VAL A 89 -7.65 -6.16 10.09
N ASN A 90 -8.22 -5.49 9.11
CA ASN A 90 -8.99 -6.13 8.04
C ASN A 90 -8.15 -7.08 7.18
N ILE A 91 -6.86 -6.78 7.01
CA ILE A 91 -5.93 -7.59 6.22
C ILE A 91 -4.52 -7.54 6.83
N ASN A 92 -3.93 -8.71 7.01
CA ASN A 92 -2.50 -8.85 7.29
C ASN A 92 -1.72 -8.88 5.98
N LEU A 93 -0.81 -7.93 5.80
CA LEU A 93 0.09 -7.83 4.64
C LEU A 93 1.47 -8.40 4.90
N LEU A 94 1.77 -8.81 6.16
CA LEU A 94 3.09 -9.22 6.60
C LEU A 94 3.29 -10.73 6.46
N THR A 95 4.53 -11.08 6.22
CA THR A 95 5.08 -12.42 6.36
C THR A 95 6.02 -12.47 7.57
N ASP A 96 6.45 -13.66 7.95
CA ASP A 96 7.38 -13.84 9.07
C ASP A 96 8.70 -13.07 8.86
N THR A 97 9.12 -12.88 7.61
CA THR A 97 10.35 -12.16 7.26
C THR A 97 10.23 -10.63 7.37
N ASP A 98 9.01 -10.11 7.55
CA ASP A 98 8.77 -8.68 7.70
C ASP A 98 8.85 -8.21 9.17
N VAL A 99 9.11 -9.13 10.10
CA VAL A 99 9.25 -8.82 11.52
C VAL A 99 10.57 -9.36 12.03
N GLU A 100 11.48 -8.44 12.32
CA GLU A 100 12.82 -8.76 12.81
C GLU A 100 13.02 -8.28 14.25
N THR A 101 13.93 -8.92 14.96
CA THR A 101 14.30 -8.53 16.32
C THR A 101 15.79 -8.31 16.43
N PHE A 102 16.17 -7.24 17.08
CA PHE A 102 17.57 -6.88 17.30
C PHE A 102 17.83 -6.63 18.79
N LYS A 103 19.03 -7.00 19.22
CA LYS A 103 19.54 -6.60 20.52
C LYS A 103 20.39 -5.34 20.35
N LEU A 104 20.03 -4.29 21.09
CA LEU A 104 20.78 -3.04 21.12
C LEU A 104 21.16 -2.75 22.56
N ASN A 105 22.45 -2.91 22.88
CA ASN A 105 22.96 -2.93 24.23
C ASN A 105 22.28 -4.05 25.07
N ASP A 106 21.59 -3.71 26.16
CA ASP A 106 20.87 -4.65 27.02
C ASP A 106 19.37 -4.73 26.73
N ASP A 107 18.90 -4.01 25.73
CA ASP A 107 17.50 -3.95 25.35
C ASP A 107 17.25 -4.65 24.02
N MET A 108 16.01 -5.08 23.83
CA MET A 108 15.51 -5.61 22.57
C MET A 108 14.71 -4.54 21.84
N ILE A 109 14.76 -4.58 20.52
CA ILE A 109 13.85 -3.84 19.65
C ILE A 109 13.21 -4.78 18.65
N ILE A 110 11.98 -4.49 18.25
CA ILE A 110 11.25 -5.25 17.22
C ILE A 110 11.02 -4.31 16.06
N VAL A 111 11.44 -4.71 14.87
CA VAL A 111 11.34 -3.94 13.63
C VAL A 111 10.30 -4.60 12.74
N ILE A 112 9.27 -3.86 12.36
CA ILE A 112 8.15 -4.31 11.57
C ILE A 112 8.17 -3.55 10.24
N TYR A 113 8.43 -4.26 9.14
CA TYR A 113 8.44 -3.71 7.79
C TYR A 113 7.04 -3.80 7.18
N VAL A 114 6.31 -2.70 7.16
CA VAL A 114 4.96 -2.64 6.61
C VAL A 114 5.02 -2.36 5.12
N PRO A 115 4.62 -3.28 4.24
CA PRO A 115 4.60 -3.03 2.80
C PRO A 115 3.46 -2.08 2.43
N MET A 116 3.63 -1.36 1.33
CA MET A 116 2.50 -0.66 0.70
C MET A 116 1.50 -1.70 0.18
N ALA A 117 0.24 -1.57 0.57
CA ALA A 117 -0.83 -2.40 0.06
C ALA A 117 -1.01 -2.19 -1.45
N ARG A 118 -1.27 -3.27 -2.17
CA ARG A 118 -1.67 -3.19 -3.58
C ARG A 118 -3.04 -2.53 -3.69
N ARG A 119 -3.38 -2.04 -4.88
CA ARG A 119 -4.63 -1.33 -5.13
C ARG A 119 -5.86 -2.13 -4.69
N GLU A 120 -5.87 -3.43 -4.98
CA GLU A 120 -6.95 -4.37 -4.67
C GLU A 120 -7.10 -4.63 -3.15
N GLN A 121 -6.05 -4.36 -2.38
CA GLN A 121 -6.01 -4.56 -0.93
C GLN A 121 -6.38 -3.30 -0.14
N LYS A 122 -6.45 -2.13 -0.80
CA LYS A 122 -6.83 -0.87 -0.15
C LYS A 122 -8.36 -0.70 -0.12
N PRO A 123 -8.92 -0.07 0.91
CA PRO A 123 -8.21 0.46 2.08
C PRO A 123 -7.85 -0.62 3.09
N VAL A 124 -6.68 -0.46 3.72
CA VAL A 124 -6.33 -1.18 4.95
C VAL A 124 -6.89 -0.40 6.13
N TYR A 125 -7.74 -1.02 6.92
CA TYR A 125 -8.44 -0.37 8.04
C TYR A 125 -8.44 -1.23 9.30
N ILE A 126 -8.74 -0.60 10.43
CA ILE A 126 -8.73 -1.21 11.75
C ILE A 126 -10.10 -1.13 12.43
N ASN A 127 -10.28 -1.96 13.46
CA ASN A 127 -11.46 -1.99 14.34
C ASN A 127 -12.79 -2.24 13.61
N ASP A 128 -12.75 -2.96 12.49
CA ASP A 128 -13.91 -3.28 11.66
C ASP A 128 -14.70 -2.04 11.18
N ASP A 129 -14.03 -0.89 11.10
CA ASP A 129 -14.62 0.39 10.68
C ASP A 129 -13.85 0.99 9.50
N ILE A 130 -14.35 0.73 8.29
CA ILE A 130 -13.71 1.17 7.06
C ILE A 130 -13.60 2.70 6.93
N PHE A 131 -14.55 3.47 7.50
CA PHE A 131 -14.56 4.91 7.36
C PHE A 131 -13.78 5.65 8.44
N ASN A 132 -13.77 5.12 9.67
CA ASN A 132 -13.06 5.76 10.79
C ASN A 132 -11.76 5.02 11.13
N GLY A 133 -11.59 3.77 10.67
CA GLY A 133 -10.38 2.97 10.89
C GLY A 133 -9.36 3.03 9.76
N THR A 134 -9.61 3.79 8.69
CA THR A 134 -8.65 3.95 7.59
C THR A 134 -7.78 5.18 7.81
N PHE A 135 -6.47 4.98 7.86
CA PHE A 135 -5.49 6.03 8.09
C PHE A 135 -4.59 6.26 6.87
N ARG A 136 -4.04 7.45 6.79
CA ARG A 136 -3.02 7.86 5.83
C ARG A 136 -1.86 8.52 6.54
N ARG A 137 -0.66 8.34 6.02
CA ARG A 137 0.54 9.04 6.47
C ARG A 137 0.65 10.39 5.78
N ASN A 138 0.83 11.45 6.55
CA ASN A 138 1.17 12.75 6.04
C ASN A 138 2.26 13.36 6.93
N HIS A 139 3.46 13.55 6.37
CA HIS A 139 4.65 13.88 7.13
C HIS A 139 4.93 12.80 8.20
N GLU A 140 5.03 13.17 9.48
CA GLU A 140 5.26 12.25 10.62
C GLU A 140 3.96 11.80 11.30
N GLY A 141 2.79 12.25 10.83
CA GLY A 141 1.50 11.99 11.48
C GLY A 141 0.63 10.98 10.75
N ASP A 142 -0.13 10.22 11.53
CA ASP A 142 -1.18 9.30 11.06
C ASP A 142 -2.53 10.01 11.20
N TYR A 143 -3.21 10.19 10.07
CA TYR A 143 -4.48 10.92 10.01
C TYR A 143 -5.57 10.04 9.41
N HIS A 144 -6.79 10.16 9.95
CA HIS A 144 -7.95 9.53 9.35
C HIS A 144 -8.13 9.96 7.89
N CYS A 145 -8.40 9.00 7.03
CA CYS A 145 -8.84 9.29 5.67
C CYS A 145 -10.22 9.93 5.68
N THR A 146 -10.45 10.87 4.78
CA THR A 146 -11.80 11.40 4.55
C THR A 146 -12.68 10.32 3.92
N LYS A 147 -14.00 10.43 4.08
CA LYS A 147 -14.94 9.51 3.43
C LYS A 147 -14.77 9.46 1.91
N LEU A 148 -14.38 10.58 1.28
CA LEU A 148 -14.11 10.63 -0.15
C LEU A 148 -12.87 9.81 -0.51
N GLN A 149 -11.78 9.93 0.27
CA GLN A 149 -10.55 9.14 0.04
C GLN A 149 -10.82 7.64 0.17
N VAL A 150 -11.57 7.22 1.20
CA VAL A 150 -11.95 5.81 1.38
C VAL A 150 -12.80 5.31 0.20
N LYS A 151 -13.81 6.06 -0.22
CA LYS A 151 -14.63 5.71 -1.40
C LYS A 151 -13.80 5.61 -2.68
N THR A 152 -12.81 6.49 -2.85
CA THR A 152 -11.87 6.43 -3.98
C THR A 152 -11.05 5.14 -3.94
N MET A 153 -10.50 4.75 -2.77
CA MET A 153 -9.76 3.49 -2.62
C MET A 153 -10.64 2.27 -2.97
N ILE A 154 -11.91 2.26 -2.49
CA ILE A 154 -12.85 1.17 -2.79
C ILE A 154 -13.15 1.09 -4.29
N ARG A 155 -13.43 2.23 -4.94
CA ARG A 155 -13.66 2.28 -6.38
C ARG A 155 -12.46 1.76 -7.16
N ASP A 156 -11.26 2.11 -6.72
CA ASP A 156 -10.01 1.78 -7.41
C ASP A 156 -9.53 0.34 -7.14
N GLN A 157 -10.24 -0.45 -6.31
CA GLN A 157 -9.97 -1.88 -6.08
C GLN A 157 -10.18 -2.74 -7.34
N THR A 158 -11.10 -2.34 -8.20
CA THR A 158 -11.41 -3.10 -9.40
C THR A 158 -10.32 -2.94 -10.44
N ASP A 159 -9.78 -4.05 -10.95
CA ASP A 159 -8.82 -4.07 -12.05
C ASP A 159 -9.43 -3.59 -13.37
N ASN A 160 -10.74 -3.79 -13.52
CA ASN A 160 -11.52 -3.26 -14.63
C ASN A 160 -12.08 -1.91 -14.20
N THR A 161 -11.49 -0.82 -14.67
CA THR A 161 -12.18 0.47 -14.70
C THR A 161 -13.46 0.27 -15.53
N MET A 162 -14.54 0.99 -15.21
CA MET A 162 -15.76 0.97 -16.06
C MET A 162 -15.42 1.23 -17.52
N ASP A 163 -14.36 1.99 -17.79
CA ASP A 163 -13.83 2.29 -19.12
C ASP A 163 -13.20 1.07 -19.82
N MET A 164 -12.85 0.01 -19.08
CA MET A 164 -12.33 -1.26 -19.62
C MET A 164 -13.40 -2.35 -19.70
N SER A 165 -14.63 -2.07 -19.26
CA SER A 165 -15.73 -3.01 -19.39
C SER A 165 -16.11 -3.13 -20.87
N VAL A 166 -16.07 -4.35 -21.39
CA VAL A 166 -16.57 -4.63 -22.74
C VAL A 166 -18.08 -4.48 -22.71
N LEU A 167 -18.61 -3.67 -23.60
CA LEU A 167 -20.05 -3.54 -23.83
C LEU A 167 -20.44 -4.63 -24.83
N ASP A 168 -20.89 -5.78 -24.33
CA ASP A 168 -21.23 -6.94 -25.18
C ASP A 168 -22.34 -6.69 -26.19
N ASP A 169 -23.18 -5.67 -25.92
CA ASP A 169 -24.34 -5.32 -26.76
C ASP A 169 -24.04 -4.22 -27.79
N VAL A 170 -22.78 -3.78 -27.94
CA VAL A 170 -22.40 -2.72 -28.88
C VAL A 170 -21.59 -3.31 -30.03
N PRO A 171 -22.23 -3.61 -31.19
CA PRO A 171 -21.53 -4.10 -32.36
C PRO A 171 -20.71 -2.99 -33.03
N MET A 172 -19.72 -3.40 -33.83
CA MET A 172 -18.87 -2.45 -34.60
C MET A 172 -19.67 -1.51 -35.52
N THR A 173 -20.85 -1.92 -35.96
CA THR A 173 -21.76 -1.12 -36.83
C THR A 173 -22.30 0.11 -36.14
N ASP A 174 -22.35 0.13 -34.81
CA ASP A 174 -22.86 1.27 -34.02
C ASP A 174 -21.77 2.32 -33.78
N LEU A 175 -20.52 2.01 -34.13
CA LEU A 175 -19.41 2.94 -34.01
C LEU A 175 -19.37 3.89 -35.19
N ASN A 176 -19.10 5.18 -34.95
CA ASN A 176 -18.97 6.16 -35.98
C ASN A 176 -17.69 5.96 -36.80
N TYR A 177 -17.85 5.55 -38.08
CA TYR A 177 -16.75 5.24 -38.97
C TYR A 177 -15.80 6.42 -39.21
N GLU A 178 -16.35 7.65 -39.39
CA GLU A 178 -15.53 8.85 -39.61
C GLU A 178 -14.61 9.13 -38.42
N THR A 179 -15.12 8.93 -37.20
CA THR A 179 -14.33 9.07 -35.96
C THR A 179 -13.19 8.08 -35.92
N ILE A 180 -13.45 6.80 -36.27
CA ILE A 180 -12.41 5.77 -36.33
C ILE A 180 -11.34 6.15 -37.34
N GLN A 181 -11.71 6.55 -38.54
CA GLN A 181 -10.76 6.94 -39.60
C GLN A 181 -9.99 8.21 -39.21
N GLY A 182 -10.63 9.18 -38.57
CA GLY A 182 -9.95 10.38 -38.05
C GLY A 182 -8.87 10.04 -37.02
N TYR A 183 -9.18 9.14 -36.10
CA TYR A 183 -8.23 8.68 -35.10
C TYR A 183 -7.05 7.89 -35.70
N ARG A 184 -7.36 7.00 -36.66
CA ARG A 184 -6.33 6.23 -37.38
C ARG A 184 -5.39 7.13 -38.18
N ASN A 185 -5.93 8.13 -38.87
CA ASN A 185 -5.13 9.09 -39.65
C ASN A 185 -4.20 9.89 -38.74
N ARG A 186 -4.71 10.35 -37.60
CA ARG A 186 -3.90 11.06 -36.61
C ARG A 186 -2.79 10.13 -36.04
N HIS A 187 -3.10 8.88 -35.76
CA HIS A 187 -2.10 7.91 -35.30
C HIS A 187 -1.00 7.65 -36.34
N ARG A 188 -1.38 7.48 -37.62
CA ARG A 188 -0.43 7.32 -38.73
C ARG A 188 0.45 8.55 -38.91
N SER A 189 -0.09 9.74 -38.77
CA SER A 189 0.67 11.00 -38.87
C SER A 189 1.71 11.13 -37.75
N LEU A 190 1.34 10.75 -36.53
CA LEU A 190 2.24 10.83 -35.36
C LEU A 190 3.25 9.69 -35.31
N LYS A 191 2.90 8.51 -35.83
CA LYS A 191 3.71 7.28 -35.79
C LYS A 191 3.69 6.52 -37.14
N PRO A 192 4.29 7.05 -38.20
CA PRO A 192 4.15 6.51 -39.57
C PRO A 192 4.62 5.05 -39.73
N ALA A 193 5.61 4.65 -38.97
CA ALA A 193 6.19 3.30 -39.03
C ALA A 193 5.55 2.31 -38.06
N HIS A 194 4.51 2.72 -37.31
CA HIS A 194 3.91 1.84 -36.29
C HIS A 194 3.12 0.68 -36.94
N PRO A 195 3.31 -0.58 -36.49
CA PRO A 195 2.68 -1.76 -37.08
C PRO A 195 1.16 -1.66 -37.17
N PHE A 196 0.50 -0.99 -36.20
CA PHE A 196 -0.96 -0.83 -36.17
C PHE A 196 -1.54 -0.05 -37.36
N GLY A 197 -0.73 0.73 -38.05
CA GLY A 197 -1.16 1.44 -39.26
C GLY A 197 -1.59 0.52 -40.43
N ARG A 198 -1.18 -0.76 -40.42
CA ARG A 198 -1.49 -1.76 -41.45
C ARG A 198 -2.69 -2.67 -41.11
N LEU A 199 -3.19 -2.60 -39.87
CA LEU A 199 -4.32 -3.40 -39.40
C LEU A 199 -5.64 -2.89 -40.00
N ASP A 200 -6.65 -3.76 -40.10
CA ASP A 200 -8.01 -3.31 -40.39
C ASP A 200 -8.61 -2.52 -39.21
N ASP A 201 -9.84 -2.05 -39.32
CA ASP A 201 -10.44 -1.18 -38.29
C ASP A 201 -10.69 -1.92 -36.98
N PHE A 202 -11.15 -3.18 -37.06
CA PHE A 202 -11.42 -3.99 -35.87
C PHE A 202 -10.13 -4.37 -35.14
N GLU A 203 -9.14 -4.89 -35.86
CA GLU A 203 -7.85 -5.26 -35.31
C GLU A 203 -7.08 -4.03 -34.77
N TYR A 204 -7.23 -2.88 -35.42
CA TYR A 204 -6.68 -1.64 -34.90
C TYR A 204 -7.32 -1.24 -33.58
N LEU A 205 -8.67 -1.20 -33.48
CA LEU A 205 -9.39 -0.87 -32.25
C LEU A 205 -9.06 -1.86 -31.12
N ARG A 206 -8.96 -3.15 -31.45
CA ARG A 206 -8.55 -4.18 -30.52
C ARG A 206 -7.12 -3.95 -30.00
N SER A 207 -6.20 -3.60 -30.89
CA SER A 207 -4.79 -3.37 -30.52
C SER A 207 -4.56 -2.17 -29.61
N ILE A 208 -5.47 -1.17 -29.65
CA ILE A 208 -5.46 -0.01 -28.77
C ILE A 208 -6.36 -0.19 -27.53
N GLY A 209 -6.99 -1.36 -27.38
CA GLY A 209 -7.86 -1.67 -26.22
C GLY A 209 -9.28 -1.08 -26.32
N ALA A 210 -9.72 -0.63 -27.49
CA ALA A 210 -11.04 -0.04 -27.71
C ALA A 210 -12.10 -1.05 -28.21
N ALA A 211 -11.71 -2.28 -28.52
CA ALA A 211 -12.61 -3.39 -28.88
C ALA A 211 -12.09 -4.70 -28.30
N ALA A 212 -12.99 -5.64 -28.08
CA ALA A 212 -12.68 -7.03 -27.67
C ALA A 212 -13.52 -8.03 -28.43
N ILE A 213 -13.10 -9.29 -28.44
CA ILE A 213 -13.93 -10.40 -28.92
C ILE A 213 -14.75 -10.89 -27.73
N SER A 214 -16.09 -10.84 -27.87
CA SER A 214 -16.98 -11.50 -26.91
C SER A 214 -16.84 -13.01 -27.08
N ASN A 215 -16.43 -13.71 -26.04
CA ASN A 215 -16.50 -15.17 -26.01
C ASN A 215 -17.94 -15.53 -25.60
N ILE A 216 -18.80 -15.74 -26.61
CA ILE A 216 -20.12 -16.36 -26.42
C ILE A 216 -19.94 -17.86 -26.26
#